data_ac83c5a53402560222d5562ea2dad99c
#
_entry.id   ac83c5a53402560222d5562ea2dad99c
#
_cell.length_a   1.000
_cell.length_b   1.000
_cell.length_c   1.000
_cell.angle_alpha   90.00
_cell.angle_beta   90.00
_cell.angle_gamma   90.00
#
_symmetry.space_group_name_H-M   'P 1'
#
loop_
_entity.id
_entity.type
_entity.pdbx_description
1 polymer ?
#
loop_
_entity_poly.entity_id
_entity_poly.type
_entity_poly.pdbx_seq_one_letter_code
_entity_poly.pdbx_strand_id
1 'polypeptide(L)'
;GYNKKRHNKGLNRRAFLLLFKKAPLFFISVLGEKVFTSFLPFIGIFFSARIINELVLIYSGNGDLSKIKTLVLLSLILTAVCMLVSSLFKRWANYEGRSVDYKLQDIYVQKFLSMDFQDVESAKTNEIYTRMWQNTNYAGWGLEKILWIYPKCSTHITSVITSAALSISLFSFRVQSP
;
A
#
# COMPACT_ATOMS: atom_id res chain seq x y z
N GLY A 1 13.06 -27.56 17.24
CA GLY A 1 12.41 -26.25 17.04
C GLY A 1 13.03 -25.39 15.91
N TYR A 2 14.32 -25.53 15.66
CA TYR A 2 15.09 -24.64 14.76
C TYR A 2 14.81 -24.89 13.25
N ASN A 3 14.59 -26.12 12.84
CA ASN A 3 14.31 -26.47 11.44
C ASN A 3 12.93 -26.04 10.95
N LYS A 4 11.94 -25.91 11.84
CA LYS A 4 10.57 -25.49 11.51
C LYS A 4 10.47 -24.02 11.07
N LYS A 5 11.32 -23.14 11.66
CA LYS A 5 11.38 -21.69 11.32
C LYS A 5 12.00 -21.43 9.94
N ARG A 6 12.99 -22.22 9.53
CA ARG A 6 13.64 -22.06 8.23
C ARG A 6 12.76 -22.49 7.06
N HIS A 7 11.94 -23.51 7.27
CA HIS A 7 10.96 -24.00 6.26
C HIS A 7 9.84 -22.96 6.02
N ASN A 8 9.38 -22.28 7.08
CA ASN A 8 8.31 -21.27 6.97
C ASN A 8 8.72 -20.01 6.20
N LYS A 9 10.00 -19.57 6.27
CA LYS A 9 10.47 -18.40 5.52
C LYS A 9 10.43 -18.64 3.99
N GLY A 10 10.74 -19.85 3.54
CA GLY A 10 10.66 -20.22 2.13
C GLY A 10 9.21 -20.31 1.62
N LEU A 11 8.30 -20.77 2.46
CA LEU A 11 6.88 -20.91 2.12
C LEU A 11 6.20 -19.56 1.90
N ASN A 12 6.42 -18.61 2.81
CA ASN A 12 5.84 -17.26 2.72
C ASN A 12 6.33 -16.51 1.46
N ARG A 13 7.61 -16.65 1.12
CA ARG A 13 8.16 -16.06 -0.12
C ARG A 13 7.53 -16.66 -1.36
N ARG A 14 7.37 -17.99 -1.39
CA ARG A 14 6.71 -18.68 -2.53
C ARG A 14 5.25 -18.27 -2.65
N ALA A 15 4.52 -18.18 -1.54
CA ALA A 15 3.14 -17.75 -1.50
C ALA A 15 2.98 -16.31 -2.02
N PHE A 16 3.85 -15.39 -1.58
CA PHE A 16 3.86 -14.01 -2.06
C PHE A 16 4.15 -13.92 -3.56
N LEU A 17 5.18 -14.64 -4.05
CA LEU A 17 5.53 -14.66 -5.47
C LEU A 17 4.41 -15.24 -6.34
N LEU A 18 3.73 -16.27 -5.85
CA LEU A 18 2.59 -16.88 -6.53
C LEU A 18 1.44 -15.88 -6.67
N LEU A 19 1.07 -15.18 -5.60
CA LEU A 19 0.05 -14.15 -5.63
C LEU A 19 0.44 -12.98 -6.51
N PHE A 20 1.68 -12.51 -6.41
CA PHE A 20 2.18 -11.42 -7.24
C PHE A 20 2.14 -11.78 -8.74
N LYS A 21 2.45 -13.03 -9.11
CA LYS A 21 2.37 -13.51 -10.48
C LYS A 21 0.93 -13.61 -10.98
N LYS A 22 -0.01 -14.01 -10.12
CA LYS A 22 -1.43 -14.21 -10.49
C LYS A 22 -2.26 -12.92 -10.47
N ALA A 23 -1.87 -11.96 -9.64
CA ALA A 23 -2.62 -10.71 -9.45
C ALA A 23 -1.69 -9.48 -9.35
N PRO A 24 -0.83 -9.19 -10.33
CA PRO A 24 0.13 -8.07 -10.26
C PRO A 24 -0.58 -6.72 -10.16
N LEU A 25 -1.72 -6.56 -10.82
CA LEU A 25 -2.49 -5.30 -10.84
C LEU A 25 -3.00 -4.90 -9.47
N PHE A 26 -3.36 -5.86 -8.61
CA PHE A 26 -3.73 -5.59 -7.23
C PHE A 26 -2.58 -4.95 -6.46
N PHE A 27 -1.38 -5.51 -6.55
CA PHE A 27 -0.21 -4.99 -5.84
C PHE A 27 0.18 -3.59 -6.32
N ILE A 28 0.11 -3.34 -7.62
CA ILE A 28 0.42 -2.03 -8.22
C ILE A 28 -0.62 -0.99 -7.80
N SER A 29 -1.91 -1.32 -7.86
CA SER A 29 -2.97 -0.38 -7.51
C SER A 29 -2.95 0.01 -6.03
N VAL A 30 -2.70 -0.95 -5.12
CA VAL A 30 -2.52 -0.67 -3.69
C VAL A 30 -1.30 0.22 -3.45
N LEU A 31 -0.15 -0.08 -4.08
CA LEU A 31 1.04 0.73 -3.92
C LEU A 31 0.83 2.16 -4.42
N GLY A 32 0.19 2.32 -5.58
CA GLY A 32 -0.17 3.63 -6.13
C GLY A 32 -1.03 4.45 -5.17
N GLU A 33 -2.10 3.85 -4.61
CA GLU A 33 -2.93 4.50 -3.60
C GLU A 33 -2.10 5.00 -2.40
N LYS A 34 -1.21 4.14 -1.86
CA LYS A 34 -0.43 4.48 -0.67
C LYS A 34 0.62 5.56 -0.94
N VAL A 35 1.24 5.55 -2.10
CA VAL A 35 2.19 6.60 -2.51
C VAL A 35 1.47 7.94 -2.56
N PHE A 36 0.37 8.09 -3.31
CA PHE A 36 -0.34 9.36 -3.41
C PHE A 36 -0.93 9.82 -2.08
N THR A 37 -1.46 8.92 -1.26
CA THR A 37 -1.95 9.25 0.08
C THR A 37 -0.83 9.76 0.98
N SER A 38 0.38 9.21 0.87
CA SER A 38 1.54 9.63 1.66
C SER A 38 2.02 11.03 1.33
N PHE A 39 1.77 11.54 0.13
CA PHE A 39 2.15 12.91 -0.26
C PHE A 39 1.24 13.99 0.34
N LEU A 40 0.00 13.67 0.72
CA LEU A 40 -0.97 14.66 1.23
C LEU A 40 -0.46 15.49 2.42
N PRO A 41 0.07 14.91 3.51
CA PRO A 41 0.57 15.71 4.63
C PRO A 41 1.73 16.62 4.24
N PHE A 42 2.50 16.25 3.23
CA PHE A 42 3.66 17.02 2.79
C PHE A 42 3.28 18.28 2.02
N ILE A 43 2.25 18.19 1.19
CA ILE A 43 1.68 19.36 0.53
C ILE A 43 1.27 20.37 1.60
N GLY A 44 0.57 19.92 2.64
CA GLY A 44 0.16 20.79 3.76
C GLY A 44 1.33 21.47 4.46
N ILE A 45 2.35 20.69 4.87
CA ILE A 45 3.52 21.21 5.57
C ILE A 45 4.31 22.19 4.69
N PHE A 46 4.58 21.83 3.43
CA PHE A 46 5.35 22.66 2.52
C PHE A 46 4.69 24.01 2.23
N PHE A 47 3.39 23.99 1.88
CA PHE A 47 2.66 25.21 1.59
C PHE A 47 2.41 26.06 2.83
N SER A 48 2.14 25.45 4.00
CA SER A 48 2.02 26.20 5.25
C SER A 48 3.30 26.96 5.60
N ALA A 49 4.46 26.33 5.47
CA ALA A 49 5.73 27.00 5.71
C ALA A 49 5.96 28.18 4.75
N ARG A 50 5.61 28.03 3.47
CA ARG A 50 5.71 29.10 2.46
C ARG A 50 4.75 30.25 2.74
N ILE A 51 3.50 29.95 3.11
CA ILE A 51 2.49 30.96 3.44
C ILE A 51 2.91 31.74 4.69
N ILE A 52 3.42 31.07 5.73
CA ILE A 52 3.91 31.74 6.95
C ILE A 52 5.06 32.68 6.61
N ASN A 53 6.01 32.25 5.78
CA ASN A 53 7.13 33.06 5.36
C ASN A 53 6.67 34.34 4.61
N GLU A 54 5.74 34.22 3.65
CA GLU A 54 5.17 35.39 2.95
C GLU A 54 4.38 36.30 3.90
N LEU A 55 3.69 35.78 4.91
CA LEU A 55 3.01 36.59 5.94
C LEU A 55 4.02 37.42 6.74
N VAL A 56 5.16 36.85 7.12
CA VAL A 56 6.23 37.57 7.81
C VAL A 56 6.80 38.69 6.93
N LEU A 57 6.99 38.42 5.62
CA LEU A 57 7.45 39.44 4.67
C LEU A 57 6.44 40.58 4.49
N ILE A 58 5.13 40.29 4.50
CA ILE A 58 4.09 41.32 4.45
C ILE A 58 4.15 42.19 5.71
N TYR A 59 4.31 41.57 6.87
CA TYR A 59 4.42 42.31 8.13
C TYR A 59 5.65 43.26 8.16
N SER A 60 6.73 42.85 7.49
CA SER A 60 7.96 43.67 7.30
C SER A 60 7.85 44.71 6.18
N GLY A 61 6.71 44.85 5.51
CA GLY A 61 6.49 45.82 4.43
C GLY A 61 7.00 45.38 3.04
N ASN A 62 7.57 44.18 2.92
CA ASN A 62 8.20 43.69 1.68
C ASN A 62 7.44 42.50 1.01
N GLY A 63 6.25 42.16 1.49
CA GLY A 63 5.49 41.01 1.00
C GLY A 63 4.34 41.39 0.06
N ASP A 64 3.84 40.41 -0.68
CA ASP A 64 2.74 40.58 -1.63
C ASP A 64 1.57 39.63 -1.31
N LEU A 65 0.40 40.23 -1.06
CA LEU A 65 -0.86 39.51 -0.80
C LEU A 65 -1.29 38.61 -1.97
N SER A 66 -0.90 38.97 -3.21
CA SER A 66 -1.19 38.19 -4.39
C SER A 66 -0.48 36.82 -4.36
N LYS A 67 0.75 36.78 -3.85
CA LYS A 67 1.53 35.54 -3.69
C LYS A 67 0.88 34.58 -2.72
N ILE A 68 0.34 35.06 -1.59
CA ILE A 68 -0.38 34.23 -0.61
C ILE A 68 -1.61 33.59 -1.27
N LYS A 69 -2.42 34.37 -1.99
CA LYS A 69 -3.59 33.84 -2.71
C LYS A 69 -3.18 32.74 -3.69
N THR A 70 -2.11 32.94 -4.44
CA THR A 70 -1.58 31.97 -5.38
C THR A 70 -1.09 30.70 -4.68
N LEU A 71 -0.36 30.81 -3.57
CA LEU A 71 0.12 29.65 -2.79
C LEU A 71 -1.04 28.85 -2.20
N VAL A 72 -2.07 29.52 -1.67
CA VAL A 72 -3.26 28.86 -1.14
C VAL A 72 -4.00 28.14 -2.28
N LEU A 73 -4.25 28.79 -3.39
CA LEU A 73 -4.94 28.20 -4.53
C LEU A 73 -4.17 26.98 -5.06
N LEU A 74 -2.85 27.10 -5.21
CA LEU A 74 -1.98 26.01 -5.67
C LEU A 74 -1.99 24.83 -4.71
N SER A 75 -1.96 25.08 -3.40
CA SER A 75 -2.05 24.02 -2.39
C SER A 75 -3.37 23.28 -2.45
N LEU A 76 -4.49 23.97 -2.63
CA LEU A 76 -5.82 23.39 -2.76
C LEU A 76 -5.94 22.53 -4.02
N ILE A 77 -5.48 23.04 -5.17
CA ILE A 77 -5.51 22.31 -6.44
C ILE A 77 -4.64 21.05 -6.32
N LEU A 78 -3.42 21.16 -5.82
CA LEU A 78 -2.50 20.04 -5.71
C LEU A 78 -3.05 18.96 -4.76
N THR A 79 -3.61 19.37 -3.62
CA THR A 79 -4.28 18.46 -2.67
C THR A 79 -5.47 17.76 -3.33
N ALA A 80 -6.32 18.50 -4.03
CA ALA A 80 -7.47 17.94 -4.73
C ALA A 80 -7.05 16.92 -5.80
N VAL A 81 -6.03 17.22 -6.60
CA VAL A 81 -5.49 16.30 -7.60
C VAL A 81 -4.93 15.03 -6.95
N CYS A 82 -4.13 15.16 -5.89
CA CYS A 82 -3.61 13.99 -5.16
C CYS A 82 -4.73 13.14 -4.56
N MET A 83 -5.77 13.75 -4.00
CA MET A 83 -6.94 13.03 -3.46
C MET A 83 -7.71 12.30 -4.56
N LEU A 84 -7.93 12.93 -5.72
CA LEU A 84 -8.61 12.30 -6.85
C LEU A 84 -7.82 11.10 -7.36
N VAL A 85 -6.52 11.25 -7.60
CA VAL A 85 -5.65 10.17 -8.05
C VAL A 85 -5.61 9.02 -7.05
N SER A 86 -5.43 9.33 -5.76
CA SER A 86 -5.48 8.34 -4.69
C SER A 86 -6.82 7.58 -4.65
N SER A 87 -7.94 8.30 -4.83
CA SER A 87 -9.28 7.72 -4.85
C SER A 87 -9.48 6.77 -6.05
N LEU A 88 -8.95 7.12 -7.22
CA LEU A 88 -8.99 6.26 -8.41
C LEU A 88 -8.19 4.97 -8.17
N PHE A 89 -6.97 5.07 -7.63
CA PHE A 89 -6.17 3.90 -7.28
C PHE A 89 -6.84 3.03 -6.21
N LYS A 90 -7.47 3.63 -5.21
CA LYS A 90 -8.25 2.91 -4.19
C LYS A 90 -9.42 2.14 -4.80
N ARG A 91 -10.13 2.77 -5.72
CA ARG A 91 -11.25 2.13 -6.43
C ARG A 91 -10.77 0.95 -7.27
N TRP A 92 -9.65 1.13 -7.96
CA TRP A 92 -9.01 0.07 -8.72
C TRP A 92 -8.51 -1.07 -7.83
N ALA A 93 -7.84 -0.76 -6.72
CA ALA A 93 -7.40 -1.74 -5.73
C ALA A 93 -8.55 -2.57 -5.15
N ASN A 94 -9.70 -1.93 -4.88
CA ASN A 94 -10.89 -2.64 -4.39
C ASN A 94 -11.50 -3.57 -5.46
N TYR A 95 -11.46 -3.16 -6.73
CA TYR A 95 -11.91 -3.99 -7.83
C TYR A 95 -11.00 -5.21 -8.03
N GLU A 96 -9.70 -4.99 -8.09
CA GLU A 96 -8.71 -6.06 -8.21
C GLU A 96 -8.72 -6.98 -6.98
N GLY A 97 -8.90 -6.44 -5.76
CA GLY A 97 -9.00 -7.22 -4.53
C GLY A 97 -10.09 -8.28 -4.58
N ARG A 98 -11.27 -7.92 -5.09
CA ARG A 98 -12.37 -8.90 -5.30
C ARG A 98 -12.00 -9.95 -6.34
N SER A 99 -11.32 -9.54 -7.43
CA SER A 99 -10.86 -10.46 -8.46
C SER A 99 -9.82 -11.47 -7.94
N VAL A 100 -9.02 -11.08 -6.94
CA VAL A 100 -8.02 -11.96 -6.36
C VAL A 100 -8.66 -13.11 -5.60
N ASP A 101 -9.76 -12.88 -4.89
CA ASP A 101 -10.48 -13.95 -4.16
C ASP A 101 -10.93 -15.05 -5.12
N TYR A 102 -11.48 -14.69 -6.27
CA TYR A 102 -11.84 -15.66 -7.32
C TYR A 102 -10.63 -16.38 -7.90
N LYS A 103 -9.52 -15.68 -8.14
CA LYS A 103 -8.27 -16.28 -8.63
C LYS A 103 -7.66 -17.25 -7.61
N LEU A 104 -7.82 -16.99 -6.32
CA LEU A 104 -7.39 -17.91 -5.26
C LEU A 104 -8.23 -19.18 -5.24
N GLN A 105 -9.55 -19.04 -5.33
CA GLN A 105 -10.46 -20.18 -5.41
C GLN A 105 -10.15 -21.04 -6.64
N ASP A 106 -9.89 -20.41 -7.79
CA ASP A 106 -9.53 -21.09 -9.03
C ASP A 106 -8.25 -21.94 -8.88
N ILE A 107 -7.24 -21.44 -8.16
CA ILE A 107 -6.01 -22.21 -7.87
C ILE A 107 -6.34 -23.51 -7.11
N TYR A 108 -7.23 -23.44 -6.15
CA TYR A 108 -7.63 -24.62 -5.39
C TYR A 108 -8.43 -25.60 -6.23
N VAL A 109 -9.40 -25.09 -6.99
CA VAL A 109 -10.22 -25.92 -7.88
C VAL A 109 -9.36 -26.60 -8.95
N GLN A 110 -8.47 -25.87 -9.62
CA GLN A 110 -7.56 -26.44 -10.62
C GLN A 110 -6.67 -27.53 -10.02
N LYS A 111 -6.20 -27.34 -8.78
CA LYS A 111 -5.40 -28.35 -8.11
C LYS A 111 -6.21 -29.62 -7.82
N PHE A 112 -7.45 -29.49 -7.34
CA PHE A 112 -8.35 -30.62 -7.13
C PHE A 112 -8.65 -31.38 -8.43
N LEU A 113 -8.97 -30.64 -9.49
CA LEU A 113 -9.27 -31.23 -10.80
C LEU A 113 -8.04 -31.92 -11.46
N SER A 114 -6.83 -31.55 -11.05
CA SER A 114 -5.59 -32.16 -11.54
C SER A 114 -5.13 -33.38 -10.74
N MET A 115 -5.82 -33.76 -9.67
CA MET A 115 -5.51 -34.91 -8.82
C MET A 115 -6.29 -36.14 -9.30
N ASP A 116 -5.70 -37.32 -9.13
CA ASP A 116 -6.40 -38.60 -9.39
C ASP A 116 -7.55 -38.77 -8.36
N PHE A 117 -8.60 -39.45 -8.78
CA PHE A 117 -9.80 -39.67 -7.95
C PHE A 117 -9.47 -40.32 -6.60
N GLN A 118 -8.56 -41.29 -6.58
CA GLN A 118 -8.08 -41.95 -5.36
C GLN A 118 -7.38 -40.97 -4.39
N ASP A 119 -6.63 -40.00 -4.93
CA ASP A 119 -5.95 -38.99 -4.14
C ASP A 119 -6.95 -37.97 -3.56
N VAL A 120 -7.98 -37.61 -4.31
CA VAL A 120 -9.04 -36.71 -3.85
C VAL A 120 -9.83 -37.30 -2.70
N GLU A 121 -10.16 -38.61 -2.76
CA GLU A 121 -10.89 -39.31 -1.70
C GLU A 121 -10.02 -39.69 -0.49
N SER A 122 -8.70 -39.52 -0.59
CA SER A 122 -7.82 -39.89 0.51
C SER A 122 -8.09 -39.07 1.79
N ALA A 123 -8.03 -39.73 2.94
CA ALA A 123 -8.20 -39.09 4.24
C ALA A 123 -7.19 -37.93 4.44
N LYS A 124 -5.98 -38.07 3.88
CA LYS A 124 -4.94 -37.05 3.95
C LYS A 124 -5.31 -35.78 3.18
N THR A 125 -5.88 -35.92 1.99
CA THR A 125 -6.34 -34.79 1.16
C THR A 125 -7.50 -34.08 1.84
N ASN A 126 -8.46 -34.81 2.37
CA ASN A 126 -9.58 -34.26 3.14
C ASN A 126 -9.11 -33.52 4.39
N GLU A 127 -8.14 -34.03 5.12
CA GLU A 127 -7.54 -33.35 6.27
C GLU A 127 -6.87 -32.03 5.88
N ILE A 128 -6.07 -32.03 4.80
CA ILE A 128 -5.41 -30.81 4.29
C ILE A 128 -6.43 -29.78 3.84
N TYR A 129 -7.49 -30.19 3.13
CA TYR A 129 -8.56 -29.32 2.68
C TYR A 129 -9.32 -28.70 3.87
N THR A 130 -9.71 -29.52 4.84
CA THR A 130 -10.41 -29.07 6.05
C THR A 130 -9.56 -28.07 6.84
N ARG A 131 -8.26 -28.34 7.03
CA ARG A 131 -7.35 -27.42 7.69
C ARG A 131 -7.17 -26.10 6.91
N MET A 132 -7.09 -26.18 5.60
CA MET A 132 -7.00 -25.01 4.73
C MET A 132 -8.27 -24.16 4.86
N TRP A 133 -9.44 -24.76 4.78
CA TRP A 133 -10.73 -24.09 4.87
C TRP A 133 -10.95 -23.46 6.26
N GLN A 134 -10.60 -24.18 7.33
CA GLN A 134 -10.63 -23.66 8.70
C GLN A 134 -9.68 -22.47 8.88
N ASN A 135 -8.47 -22.56 8.38
CA ASN A 135 -7.50 -21.45 8.48
C ASN A 135 -7.96 -20.22 7.74
N THR A 136 -8.57 -20.35 6.58
CA THR A 136 -9.09 -19.24 5.80
C THR A 136 -10.29 -18.57 6.48
N ASN A 137 -11.28 -19.36 6.90
CA ASN A 137 -12.55 -18.83 7.40
C ASN A 137 -12.52 -18.39 8.88
N TYR A 138 -11.78 -19.09 9.74
CA TYR A 138 -11.78 -18.78 11.18
C TYR A 138 -10.61 -17.91 11.64
N ALA A 139 -9.45 -18.01 11.01
CA ALA A 139 -8.25 -17.32 11.46
C ALA A 139 -7.71 -16.29 10.48
N GLY A 140 -8.28 -16.19 9.28
CA GLY A 140 -7.74 -15.31 8.21
C GLY A 140 -6.26 -15.62 7.92
N TRP A 141 -5.85 -16.88 8.09
CA TRP A 141 -4.49 -17.34 7.79
C TRP A 141 -4.44 -17.93 6.38
N GLY A 142 -3.25 -18.10 5.84
CA GLY A 142 -3.06 -18.63 4.50
C GLY A 142 -2.75 -17.55 3.48
N LEU A 143 -3.09 -17.78 2.21
CA LEU A 143 -2.80 -16.86 1.11
C LEU A 143 -3.55 -15.53 1.25
N GLU A 144 -4.76 -15.56 1.74
CA GLU A 144 -5.58 -14.35 1.96
C GLU A 144 -4.94 -13.38 2.96
N LYS A 145 -4.22 -13.87 3.96
CA LYS A 145 -3.54 -13.01 4.92
C LYS A 145 -2.53 -12.07 4.26
N ILE A 146 -1.92 -12.49 3.15
CA ILE A 146 -0.99 -11.65 2.40
C ILE A 146 -1.74 -10.44 1.83
N LEU A 147 -2.97 -10.62 1.33
CA LEU A 147 -3.81 -9.54 0.80
C LEU A 147 -4.17 -8.51 1.88
N TRP A 148 -4.35 -8.94 3.12
CA TRP A 148 -4.64 -8.05 4.25
C TRP A 148 -3.39 -7.35 4.80
N ILE A 149 -2.25 -8.03 4.81
CA ILE A 149 -1.00 -7.49 5.35
C ILE A 149 -0.34 -6.54 4.36
N TYR A 150 -0.37 -6.84 3.06
CA TYR A 150 0.31 -6.05 2.04
C TYR A 150 -0.10 -4.57 2.03
N PRO A 151 -1.39 -4.18 2.04
CA PRO A 151 -1.79 -2.78 2.11
C PRO A 151 -1.27 -2.07 3.36
N LYS A 152 -1.27 -2.74 4.51
CA LYS A 152 -0.74 -2.19 5.78
C LYS A 152 0.76 -1.98 5.71
N CYS A 153 1.52 -2.98 5.26
CA CYS A 153 2.96 -2.86 5.08
C CYS A 153 3.32 -1.76 4.07
N SER A 154 2.62 -1.68 2.95
CA SER A 154 2.81 -0.63 1.94
C SER A 154 2.58 0.76 2.53
N THR A 155 1.56 0.96 3.37
CA THR A 155 1.32 2.23 4.07
C THR A 155 2.51 2.62 4.94
N HIS A 156 2.99 1.71 5.77
CA HIS A 156 4.11 2.02 6.68
C HIS A 156 5.41 2.29 5.92
N ILE A 157 5.71 1.51 4.89
CA ILE A 157 6.91 1.68 4.07
C ILE A 157 6.87 3.03 3.34
N THR A 158 5.77 3.36 2.68
CA THR A 158 5.63 4.65 1.98
C THR A 158 5.69 5.82 2.94
N SER A 159 5.07 5.74 4.11
CA SER A 159 5.16 6.80 5.14
C SER A 159 6.58 7.01 5.64
N VAL A 160 7.34 5.95 5.90
CA VAL A 160 8.74 6.06 6.32
C VAL A 160 9.60 6.70 5.23
N ILE A 161 9.46 6.25 3.98
CA ILE A 161 10.24 6.80 2.85
C ILE A 161 9.93 8.29 2.66
N THR A 162 8.65 8.65 2.66
CA THR A 162 8.23 10.05 2.46
C THR A 162 8.65 10.93 3.63
N SER A 163 8.54 10.46 4.88
CA SER A 163 9.02 11.21 6.06
C SER A 163 10.54 11.41 6.04
N ALA A 164 11.30 10.40 5.66
CA ALA A 164 12.75 10.51 5.53
C ALA A 164 13.15 11.50 4.43
N ALA A 165 12.50 11.44 3.26
CA ALA A 165 12.74 12.36 2.17
C ALA A 165 12.48 13.83 2.56
N LEU A 166 11.40 14.07 3.32
CA LEU A 166 11.12 15.41 3.85
C LEU A 166 12.15 15.90 4.86
N SER A 167 12.50 15.05 5.81
CA SER A 167 13.50 15.42 6.82
C SER A 167 14.80 15.84 6.13
N ILE A 168 15.26 15.08 5.14
CA ILE A 168 16.45 15.43 4.36
C ILE A 168 16.24 16.76 3.63
N SER A 169 15.09 16.97 2.98
CA SER A 169 14.77 18.21 2.28
C SER A 169 14.79 19.41 3.20
N LEU A 170 14.16 19.32 4.36
CA LEU A 170 14.09 20.42 5.34
C LEU A 170 15.48 20.78 5.90
N PHE A 171 16.31 19.80 6.18
CA PHE A 171 17.68 20.04 6.68
C PHE A 171 18.60 20.57 5.60
N SER A 172 18.46 20.17 4.33
CA SER A 172 19.22 20.72 3.21
C SER A 172 18.95 22.21 2.96
N PHE A 173 17.70 22.65 3.10
CA PHE A 173 17.36 24.06 2.92
C PHE A 173 17.92 24.97 4.03
N ARG A 174 18.10 24.45 5.24
CA ARG A 174 18.58 25.26 6.38
C ARG A 174 20.10 25.55 6.33
N VAL A 175 20.86 24.80 5.55
CA VAL A 175 22.32 24.98 5.42
C VAL A 175 22.70 26.11 4.44
N GLN A 176 21.78 26.60 3.63
CA GLN A 176 22.04 27.65 2.62
C GLN A 176 21.67 29.08 3.05
N SER A 177 21.34 29.31 4.30
CA SER A 177 21.09 30.66 4.84
C SER A 177 22.36 31.12 5.59
N PRO A 178 23.17 32.09 5.06
CA PRO A 178 24.28 32.69 5.79
C PRO A 178 23.76 33.50 6.97
#